data_03bdd15a7ae540d8880bcde5ec4e78c8
#
_entry.id   03bdd15a7ae540d8880bcde5ec4e78c8
#
_cell.length_a   1.000
_cell.length_b   1.000
_cell.length_c   1.000
_cell.angle_alpha   90.00
_cell.angle_beta   90.00
_cell.angle_gamma   90.00
#
_symmetry.space_group_name_H-M   'P 1'
#
loop_
_entity.id
_entity.type
_entity.pdbx_description
1 polymer ?
#
loop_
_entity_poly.entity_id
_entity_poly.type
_entity_poly.pdbx_seq_one_letter_code
_entity_poly.pdbx_strand_id
1 'polypeptide(L)'
;MGFTRAILGSSGGIDSAVTLAIACEALGKEHVRAVLMPSQYSTGHSVSDAEQLSKNLGNPYDIIPIKNIYDSFLNELKPVFGDLPFSLAEENIQSRSRGNLLMAIANKFGYILLNTSNKSELATGYGTLYGDMAGGLGVLGDCYKMQVYALARYINREKEIIPQNILV
;
A
#
# COMPACT_ATOMS: atom_id res chain seq x y z
N MET A 1 -10.06 -12.97 15.10
CA MET A 1 -10.86 -11.88 14.51
C MET A 1 -11.90 -12.38 13.50
N GLY A 2 -11.82 -13.62 13.02
CA GLY A 2 -12.80 -14.22 12.10
C GLY A 2 -12.70 -13.80 10.63
N PHE A 3 -11.71 -12.97 10.26
CA PHE A 3 -11.45 -12.64 8.85
C PHE A 3 -10.72 -13.79 8.16
N THR A 4 -11.19 -14.16 6.97
CA THR A 4 -10.58 -15.18 6.11
C THR A 4 -9.97 -14.56 4.84
N ARG A 5 -10.18 -13.27 4.60
CA ARG A 5 -9.71 -12.54 3.42
C ARG A 5 -9.08 -11.22 3.82
N ALA A 6 -8.06 -10.81 3.09
CA ALA A 6 -7.31 -9.59 3.34
C ALA A 6 -7.22 -8.70 2.09
N ILE A 7 -7.04 -7.40 2.31
CA ILE A 7 -6.77 -6.41 1.27
C ILE A 7 -5.63 -5.50 1.74
N LEU A 8 -4.81 -5.03 0.82
CA LEU A 8 -3.77 -4.03 1.08
C LEU A 8 -3.49 -3.16 -0.14
N GLY A 9 -2.93 -2.00 0.11
CA GLY A 9 -2.38 -1.14 -0.94
C GLY A 9 -1.01 -1.63 -1.39
N SER A 10 -0.83 -1.87 -2.67
CA SER A 10 0.45 -2.24 -3.29
C SER A 10 1.06 -1.01 -3.95
N SER A 11 2.06 -0.42 -3.30
CA SER A 11 2.67 0.85 -3.73
C SER A 11 3.82 0.68 -4.73
N GLY A 12 4.30 -0.54 -4.92
CA GLY A 12 5.56 -0.82 -5.62
C GLY A 12 6.80 -0.67 -4.71
N GLY A 13 6.61 -0.43 -3.41
CA GLY A 13 7.68 -0.41 -2.42
C GLY A 13 7.82 -1.74 -1.69
N ILE A 14 9.00 -1.95 -1.07
CA ILE A 14 9.38 -3.21 -0.43
C ILE A 14 8.44 -3.62 0.70
N ASP A 15 7.95 -2.68 1.51
CA ASP A 15 7.11 -2.99 2.67
C ASP A 15 5.76 -3.59 2.23
N SER A 16 5.11 -2.97 1.24
CA SER A 16 3.87 -3.49 0.67
C SER A 16 4.10 -4.83 -0.05
N ALA A 17 5.25 -5.00 -0.71
CA ALA A 17 5.59 -6.23 -1.41
C ALA A 17 5.79 -7.41 -0.45
N VAL A 18 6.53 -7.22 0.63
CA VAL A 18 6.75 -8.24 1.67
C VAL A 18 5.44 -8.58 2.39
N THR A 19 4.65 -7.54 2.74
CA THR A 19 3.34 -7.74 3.36
C THR A 19 2.41 -8.59 2.47
N LEU A 20 2.35 -8.28 1.17
CA LEU A 20 1.53 -9.02 0.21
C LEU A 20 1.97 -10.49 0.10
N ALA A 21 3.28 -10.73 -0.02
CA ALA A 21 3.81 -12.09 -0.13
C ALA A 21 3.52 -12.94 1.13
N ILE A 22 3.73 -12.38 2.31
CA ILE A 22 3.43 -13.04 3.60
C ILE A 22 1.92 -13.33 3.70
N ALA A 23 1.07 -12.37 3.34
CA ALA A 23 -0.37 -12.55 3.39
C ALA A 23 -0.85 -13.66 2.44
N CYS A 24 -0.30 -13.71 1.22
CA CYS A 24 -0.62 -14.76 0.25
C CYS A 24 -0.18 -16.15 0.74
N GLU A 25 0.96 -16.26 1.39
CA GLU A 25 1.44 -17.53 1.96
C GLU A 25 0.56 -17.97 3.15
N ALA A 26 0.16 -17.01 4.00
CA ALA A 26 -0.61 -17.31 5.21
C ALA A 26 -2.09 -17.63 4.96
N LEU A 27 -2.73 -16.97 4.01
CA LEU A 27 -4.18 -17.04 3.79
C LEU A 27 -4.57 -17.79 2.51
N GLY A 28 -3.62 -18.01 1.61
CA GLY A 28 -3.87 -18.41 0.24
C GLY A 28 -4.02 -17.20 -0.70
N LYS A 29 -3.38 -17.26 -1.84
CA LYS A 29 -3.31 -16.15 -2.80
C LYS A 29 -4.67 -15.64 -3.28
N GLU A 30 -5.65 -16.52 -3.39
CA GLU A 30 -7.03 -16.22 -3.80
C GLU A 30 -7.80 -15.40 -2.75
N HIS A 31 -7.33 -15.37 -1.52
CA HIS A 31 -7.95 -14.66 -0.41
C HIS A 31 -7.32 -13.30 -0.12
N VAL A 32 -6.27 -12.93 -0.85
CA VAL A 32 -5.55 -11.66 -0.65
C VAL A 32 -5.66 -10.80 -1.90
N ARG A 33 -6.26 -9.62 -1.76
CA ARG A 33 -6.45 -8.65 -2.84
C ARG A 33 -5.48 -7.50 -2.70
N ALA A 34 -4.76 -7.17 -3.76
CA ALA A 34 -3.90 -6.00 -3.84
C ALA A 34 -4.61 -4.87 -4.60
N VAL A 35 -4.43 -3.63 -4.15
CA VAL A 35 -4.94 -2.44 -4.85
C VAL A 35 -3.79 -1.50 -5.16
N LEU A 36 -3.55 -1.27 -6.44
CA LEU A 36 -2.56 -0.33 -6.95
C LEU A 36 -3.26 1.01 -7.17
N MET A 37 -2.80 2.05 -6.49
CA MET A 37 -3.46 3.36 -6.49
C MET A 37 -2.48 4.46 -6.93
N PRO A 38 -2.10 4.49 -8.23
CA PRO A 38 -1.18 5.47 -8.74
C PRO A 38 -1.76 6.89 -8.68
N SER A 39 -0.89 7.86 -8.43
CA SER A 39 -1.16 9.29 -8.62
C SER A 39 -0.41 9.79 -9.85
N GLN A 40 -0.60 11.07 -10.20
CA GLN A 40 0.18 11.73 -11.25
C GLN A 40 1.68 11.81 -10.94
N TYR A 41 2.07 11.61 -9.68
CA TYR A 41 3.47 11.62 -9.23
C TYR A 41 4.07 10.21 -9.15
N SER A 42 3.27 9.17 -9.38
CA SER A 42 3.78 7.79 -9.36
C SER A 42 4.63 7.52 -10.59
N THR A 43 5.78 6.88 -10.38
CA THR A 43 6.62 6.45 -11.50
C THR A 43 5.99 5.26 -12.23
N GLY A 44 6.15 5.18 -13.55
CA GLY A 44 5.67 4.03 -14.32
C GLY A 44 6.22 2.70 -13.81
N HIS A 45 7.45 2.69 -13.32
CA HIS A 45 8.11 1.50 -12.78
C HIS A 45 7.43 0.99 -11.50
N SER A 46 7.02 1.87 -10.58
CA SER A 46 6.35 1.44 -9.35
C SER A 46 5.04 0.68 -9.62
N VAL A 47 4.28 1.10 -10.62
CA VAL A 47 3.02 0.44 -11.00
C VAL A 47 3.30 -0.89 -11.68
N SER A 48 4.23 -0.92 -12.65
CA SER A 48 4.60 -2.16 -13.35
C SER A 48 5.18 -3.22 -12.42
N ASP A 49 6.00 -2.81 -11.45
CA ASP A 49 6.62 -3.73 -10.49
C ASP A 49 5.58 -4.29 -9.50
N ALA A 50 4.65 -3.47 -9.03
CA ALA A 50 3.54 -3.91 -8.19
C ALA A 50 2.59 -4.87 -8.93
N GLU A 51 2.32 -4.60 -10.21
CA GLU A 51 1.53 -5.49 -11.07
C GLU A 51 2.27 -6.81 -11.32
N GLN A 52 3.57 -6.76 -11.62
CA GLN A 52 4.40 -7.95 -11.81
C GLN A 52 4.45 -8.82 -10.55
N LEU A 53 4.58 -8.20 -9.37
CA LEU A 53 4.52 -8.89 -8.08
C LEU A 53 3.21 -9.68 -7.92
N SER A 54 2.07 -9.05 -8.19
CA SER A 54 0.77 -9.72 -8.10
C SER A 54 0.63 -10.85 -9.11
N LYS A 55 1.16 -10.70 -10.32
CA LYS A 55 1.23 -11.78 -11.33
C LYS A 55 2.10 -12.94 -10.85
N ASN A 56 3.26 -12.67 -10.25
CA ASN A 56 4.18 -13.68 -9.73
C ASN A 56 3.56 -14.47 -8.57
N LEU A 57 2.82 -13.81 -7.68
CA LEU A 57 2.11 -14.41 -6.56
C LEU A 57 0.81 -15.11 -7.03
N GLY A 58 0.19 -14.63 -8.09
CA GLY A 58 -1.08 -15.11 -8.61
C GLY A 58 -2.30 -14.68 -7.80
N ASN A 59 -2.20 -13.58 -7.06
CA ASN A 59 -3.31 -13.01 -6.30
C ASN A 59 -4.13 -12.02 -7.17
N PRO A 60 -5.44 -11.85 -6.89
CA PRO A 60 -6.25 -10.81 -7.53
C PRO A 60 -5.75 -9.41 -7.17
N TYR A 61 -5.79 -8.52 -8.16
CA TYR A 61 -5.44 -7.11 -7.95
C TYR A 61 -6.31 -6.18 -8.79
N ASP A 62 -6.40 -4.92 -8.37
CA ASP A 62 -7.05 -3.84 -9.09
C ASP A 62 -6.11 -2.65 -9.23
N ILE A 63 -6.30 -1.87 -10.29
CA ILE A 63 -5.62 -0.59 -10.49
C ILE A 63 -6.67 0.51 -10.41
N ILE A 64 -6.58 1.37 -9.40
CA ILE A 64 -7.51 2.47 -9.14
C ILE A 64 -6.71 3.77 -9.04
N PRO A 65 -6.52 4.51 -10.14
CA PRO A 65 -5.82 5.79 -10.10
C PRO A 65 -6.55 6.80 -9.19
N ILE A 66 -5.79 7.51 -8.35
CA ILE A 66 -6.38 8.48 -7.41
C ILE A 66 -6.45 9.91 -7.96
N LYS A 67 -5.94 10.17 -9.16
CA LYS A 67 -5.84 11.52 -9.73
C LYS A 67 -7.16 12.30 -9.66
N ASN A 68 -8.25 11.73 -10.13
CA ASN A 68 -9.53 12.42 -10.17
C ASN A 68 -10.08 12.73 -8.77
N ILE A 69 -9.89 11.84 -7.81
CA ILE A 69 -10.28 12.04 -6.42
C ILE A 69 -9.44 13.16 -5.81
N TYR A 70 -8.13 13.10 -6.01
CA TYR A 70 -7.20 14.11 -5.54
C TYR A 70 -7.49 15.51 -6.11
N ASP A 71 -7.68 15.59 -7.43
CA ASP A 71 -8.01 16.83 -8.11
C ASP A 71 -9.35 17.42 -7.60
N SER A 72 -10.33 16.56 -7.31
CA SER A 72 -11.60 16.99 -6.72
C SER A 72 -11.40 17.62 -5.33
N PHE A 73 -10.60 17.00 -4.46
CA PHE A 73 -10.26 17.59 -3.16
C PHE A 73 -9.58 18.95 -3.30
N LEU A 74 -8.61 19.08 -4.20
CA LEU A 74 -7.90 20.35 -4.42
C LEU A 74 -8.84 21.45 -4.95
N ASN A 75 -9.74 21.10 -5.86
CA ASN A 75 -10.72 22.04 -6.41
C ASN A 75 -11.68 22.54 -5.32
N GLU A 76 -12.19 21.66 -4.46
CA GLU A 76 -13.07 22.04 -3.36
C GLU A 76 -12.35 22.86 -2.27
N LEU A 77 -11.07 22.61 -2.05
CA LEU A 77 -10.26 23.32 -1.05
C LEU A 77 -9.67 24.63 -1.56
N LYS A 78 -9.66 24.88 -2.87
CA LYS A 78 -9.10 26.09 -3.48
C LYS A 78 -9.61 27.39 -2.86
N PRO A 79 -10.91 27.58 -2.55
CA PRO A 79 -11.40 28.79 -1.91
C PRO A 79 -10.83 29.03 -0.50
N VAL A 80 -10.40 27.96 0.19
CA VAL A 80 -9.85 27.99 1.55
C VAL A 80 -8.32 28.11 1.52
N PHE A 81 -7.65 27.39 0.63
CA PHE A 81 -6.19 27.38 0.53
C PHE A 81 -5.65 28.63 -0.17
N GLY A 82 -6.43 29.24 -1.07
CA GLY A 82 -5.99 30.43 -1.82
C GLY A 82 -4.73 30.15 -2.64
N ASP A 83 -3.77 31.07 -2.53
CA ASP A 83 -2.47 30.98 -3.23
C ASP A 83 -1.35 30.41 -2.34
N LEU A 84 -1.69 29.69 -1.27
CA LEU A 84 -0.68 29.04 -0.43
C LEU A 84 0.11 28.00 -1.25
N PRO A 85 1.44 27.90 -1.03
CA PRO A 85 2.27 26.94 -1.74
C PRO A 85 1.91 25.49 -1.35
N PHE A 86 2.18 24.54 -2.25
CA PHE A 86 2.08 23.10 -2.00
C PHE A 86 2.82 22.72 -0.71
N SER A 87 2.20 21.88 0.09
CA SER A 87 2.66 21.52 1.42
C SER A 87 2.35 20.07 1.77
N LEU A 88 2.63 19.70 3.00
CA LEU A 88 2.26 18.38 3.56
C LEU A 88 0.74 18.11 3.52
N ALA A 89 -0.08 19.17 3.45
CA ALA A 89 -1.54 19.01 3.37
C ALA A 89 -1.94 18.26 2.11
N GLU A 90 -1.41 18.63 0.96
CA GLU A 90 -1.69 18.02 -0.33
C GLU A 90 -1.12 16.59 -0.42
N GLU A 91 0.07 16.34 0.15
CA GLU A 91 0.63 14.99 0.25
C GLU A 91 -0.27 14.08 1.09
N ASN A 92 -0.73 14.57 2.23
CA ASN A 92 -1.63 13.83 3.11
C ASN A 92 -3.01 13.54 2.49
N ILE A 93 -3.52 14.44 1.63
CA ILE A 93 -4.75 14.18 0.86
C ILE A 93 -4.58 12.95 -0.02
N GLN A 94 -3.43 12.78 -0.68
CA GLN A 94 -3.18 11.57 -1.49
C GLN A 94 -3.21 10.30 -0.63
N SER A 95 -2.50 10.32 0.50
CA SER A 95 -2.43 9.18 1.42
C SER A 95 -3.82 8.81 1.96
N ARG A 96 -4.61 9.82 2.40
CA ARG A 96 -5.98 9.62 2.91
C ARG A 96 -6.94 9.15 1.82
N SER A 97 -6.81 9.63 0.60
CA SER A 97 -7.62 9.14 -0.54
C SER A 97 -7.41 7.65 -0.76
N ARG A 98 -6.17 7.17 -0.69
CA ARG A 98 -5.86 5.73 -0.77
C ARG A 98 -6.44 4.96 0.40
N GLY A 99 -6.26 5.45 1.62
CA GLY A 99 -6.83 4.83 2.82
C GLY A 99 -8.35 4.70 2.76
N ASN A 100 -9.03 5.74 2.28
CA ASN A 100 -10.48 5.73 2.13
C ASN A 100 -10.98 4.71 1.10
N LEU A 101 -10.31 4.60 -0.06
CA LEU A 101 -10.62 3.60 -1.08
C LEU A 101 -10.44 2.17 -0.54
N LEU A 102 -9.32 1.90 0.14
CA LEU A 102 -9.05 0.60 0.73
C LEU A 102 -10.09 0.23 1.79
N MET A 103 -10.44 1.16 2.67
CA MET A 103 -11.46 0.94 3.70
C MET A 103 -12.84 0.70 3.09
N ALA A 104 -13.20 1.44 2.04
CA ALA A 104 -14.48 1.23 1.35
C ALA A 104 -14.59 -0.19 0.76
N ILE A 105 -13.52 -0.67 0.10
CA ILE A 105 -13.48 -2.03 -0.45
C ILE A 105 -13.48 -3.06 0.68
N ALA A 106 -12.67 -2.85 1.71
CA ALA A 106 -12.60 -3.73 2.88
C ALA A 106 -13.98 -3.92 3.53
N ASN A 107 -14.69 -2.83 3.77
CA ASN A 107 -16.02 -2.85 4.37
C ASN A 107 -17.06 -3.52 3.46
N LYS A 108 -17.00 -3.21 2.15
CA LYS A 108 -17.99 -3.74 1.18
C LYS A 108 -17.91 -5.25 1.02
N PHE A 109 -16.70 -5.80 1.04
CA PHE A 109 -16.44 -7.22 0.74
C PHE A 109 -16.04 -8.05 1.98
N GLY A 110 -15.95 -7.46 3.16
CA GLY A 110 -15.58 -8.16 4.39
C GLY A 110 -14.12 -8.58 4.45
N TYR A 111 -13.20 -7.77 3.90
CA TYR A 111 -11.76 -7.97 4.05
C TYR A 111 -11.24 -7.32 5.33
N ILE A 112 -10.17 -7.89 5.90
CA ILE A 112 -9.33 -7.12 6.81
C ILE A 112 -8.33 -6.28 5.97
N LEU A 113 -8.24 -4.99 6.29
CA LEU A 113 -7.20 -4.14 5.70
C LEU A 113 -5.88 -4.36 6.44
N LEU A 114 -4.84 -4.79 5.71
CA LEU A 114 -3.48 -4.93 6.23
C LEU A 114 -2.73 -3.60 6.11
N ASN A 115 -2.17 -3.16 7.22
CA ASN A 115 -1.24 -2.04 7.25
C ASN A 115 0.15 -2.53 6.84
N THR A 116 0.85 -1.75 6.02
CA THR A 116 2.17 -2.09 5.49
C THR A 116 3.31 -1.32 6.14
N SER A 117 3.04 -0.52 7.17
CA SER A 117 4.07 0.24 7.90
C SER A 117 4.99 -0.70 8.68
N ASN A 118 6.28 -0.44 8.62
CA ASN A 118 7.29 -1.15 9.39
C ASN A 118 7.59 -0.45 10.72
N LYS A 119 8.36 -1.11 11.59
CA LYS A 119 8.71 -0.59 12.92
C LYS A 119 9.53 0.70 12.88
N SER A 120 10.39 0.88 11.88
CA SER A 120 11.19 2.10 11.73
C SER A 120 10.31 3.31 11.46
N GLU A 121 9.31 3.18 10.59
CA GLU A 121 8.34 4.23 10.30
C GLU A 121 7.49 4.57 11.53
N LEU A 122 6.98 3.56 12.22
CA LEU A 122 6.20 3.75 13.44
C LEU A 122 7.01 4.41 14.56
N ALA A 123 8.28 4.03 14.73
CA ALA A 123 9.16 4.58 15.75
C ALA A 123 9.53 6.04 15.52
N THR A 124 9.61 6.47 14.26
CA THR A 124 9.92 7.86 13.87
C THR A 124 8.69 8.73 13.67
N GLY A 125 7.49 8.15 13.73
CA GLY A 125 6.24 8.84 13.43
C GLY A 125 6.07 9.19 11.95
N TYR A 126 6.76 8.47 11.07
CA TYR A 126 6.66 8.67 9.63
C TYR A 126 5.44 7.94 9.07
N GLY A 127 4.33 8.65 8.98
CA GLY A 127 3.07 8.12 8.47
C GLY A 127 1.94 9.13 8.56
N THR A 128 0.96 8.99 7.70
CA THR A 128 -0.23 9.84 7.64
C THR A 128 -1.37 9.19 8.41
N LEU A 129 -1.84 9.84 9.48
CA LEU A 129 -3.03 9.42 10.22
C LEU A 129 -4.24 9.34 9.28
N TYR A 130 -4.98 8.25 9.37
CA TYR A 130 -6.14 7.94 8.52
C TYR A 130 -5.80 7.78 7.03
N GLY A 131 -4.52 7.69 6.68
CA GLY A 131 -4.01 7.41 5.34
C GLY A 131 -3.28 6.07 5.30
N ASP A 132 -1.96 6.10 5.10
CA ASP A 132 -1.11 4.91 5.07
C ASP A 132 -1.01 4.16 6.40
N MET A 133 -1.35 4.82 7.52
CA MET A 133 -1.49 4.17 8.83
C MET A 133 -2.84 3.46 9.04
N ALA A 134 -3.76 3.51 8.06
CA ALA A 134 -5.03 2.79 8.14
C ALA A 134 -4.81 1.28 8.05
N GLY A 135 -5.61 0.52 8.80
CA GLY A 135 -5.60 -0.94 8.75
C GLY A 135 -5.94 -1.58 10.09
N GLY A 136 -6.40 -2.82 10.03
CA GLY A 136 -6.78 -3.62 11.20
C GLY A 136 -5.66 -4.50 11.74
N LEU A 137 -4.57 -4.70 10.97
CA LEU A 137 -3.42 -5.51 11.36
C LEU A 137 -2.14 -4.97 10.70
N GLY A 138 -1.15 -4.62 11.52
CA GLY A 138 0.20 -4.24 11.08
C GLY A 138 1.10 -5.44 10.95
N VAL A 139 1.26 -5.97 9.73
CA VAL A 139 2.03 -7.20 9.48
C VAL A 139 3.51 -7.02 9.78
N LEU A 140 4.09 -5.84 9.46
CA LEU A 140 5.51 -5.51 9.66
C LEU A 140 5.76 -4.62 10.87
N GLY A 141 4.77 -4.42 11.75
CA GLY A 141 4.85 -3.48 12.87
C GLY A 141 5.99 -3.74 13.86
N ASP A 142 6.49 -4.97 13.95
CA ASP A 142 7.64 -5.36 14.77
C ASP A 142 8.95 -5.55 13.99
N CYS A 143 8.93 -5.34 12.67
CA CYS A 143 10.09 -5.50 11.81
C CYS A 143 10.75 -4.15 11.49
N TYR A 144 12.02 -3.97 11.79
CA TYR A 144 12.81 -2.85 11.32
C TYR A 144 13.08 -2.95 9.81
N LYS A 145 13.32 -1.81 9.16
CA LYS A 145 13.52 -1.73 7.71
C LYS A 145 14.54 -2.75 7.16
N MET A 146 15.66 -2.93 7.85
CA MET A 146 16.67 -3.92 7.44
C MET A 146 16.19 -5.37 7.53
N GLN A 147 15.29 -5.66 8.46
CA GLN A 147 14.65 -6.98 8.56
C GLN A 147 13.66 -7.20 7.42
N VAL A 148 12.95 -6.15 6.98
CA VAL A 148 12.08 -6.23 5.81
C VAL A 148 12.88 -6.58 4.54
N TYR A 149 14.06 -5.99 4.35
CA TYR A 149 14.97 -6.39 3.26
C TYR A 149 15.44 -7.84 3.38
N ALA A 150 15.73 -8.32 4.59
CA ALA A 150 16.10 -9.72 4.81
C ALA A 150 14.94 -10.69 4.48
N LEU A 151 13.72 -10.33 4.86
CA LEU A 151 12.51 -11.08 4.52
C LEU A 151 12.27 -11.12 3.01
N ALA A 152 12.45 -10.00 2.32
CA ALA A 152 12.30 -9.94 0.87
C ALA A 152 13.30 -10.87 0.14
N ARG A 153 14.57 -10.88 0.58
CA ARG A 153 15.57 -11.81 0.04
C ARG A 153 15.21 -13.27 0.33
N TYR A 154 14.70 -13.56 1.52
CA TYR A 154 14.25 -14.90 1.87
C TYR A 154 13.06 -15.36 1.02
N ILE A 155 12.09 -14.48 0.73
CA ILE A 155 10.97 -14.75 -0.17
C ILE A 155 11.49 -15.13 -1.57
N ASN A 156 12.52 -14.43 -2.05
CA ASN A 156 13.13 -14.66 -3.36
C ASN A 156 14.17 -15.80 -3.40
N ARG A 157 14.39 -16.56 -2.32
CA ARG A 157 15.51 -17.55 -2.22
C ARG A 157 15.48 -18.67 -3.25
N GLU A 158 14.31 -19.06 -3.74
CA GLU A 158 14.15 -20.16 -4.70
C GLU A 158 13.83 -19.65 -6.11
N LYS A 159 13.06 -18.58 -6.19
CA LYS A 159 12.68 -17.91 -7.44
C LYS A 159 12.37 -16.44 -7.20
N GLU A 160 12.46 -15.63 -8.22
CA GLU A 160 12.04 -14.23 -8.14
C GLU A 160 10.51 -14.12 -8.02
N ILE A 161 10.05 -13.73 -6.83
CA ILE A 161 8.65 -13.40 -6.53
C ILE A 161 8.51 -11.88 -6.48
N ILE A 162 9.33 -11.23 -5.65
CA ILE A 162 9.41 -9.77 -5.55
C ILE A 162 10.37 -9.28 -6.63
N PRO A 163 9.93 -8.44 -7.58
CA PRO A 163 10.79 -7.88 -8.62
C PRO A 163 12.06 -7.23 -8.08
N GLN A 164 13.19 -7.42 -8.76
CA GLN A 164 14.49 -6.89 -8.30
C GLN A 164 14.48 -5.37 -8.13
N ASN A 165 13.78 -4.63 -8.97
CA ASN A 165 13.64 -3.18 -8.85
C ASN A 165 13.05 -2.72 -7.50
N ILE A 166 12.27 -3.57 -6.82
CA ILE A 166 11.70 -3.30 -5.49
C ILE A 166 12.76 -3.48 -4.38
N LEU A 167 13.82 -4.25 -4.65
CA LEU A 167 14.86 -4.60 -3.69
C LEU A 167 16.05 -3.63 -3.67
N VAL A 168 16.06 -2.64 -4.55
CA VAL A 168 17.16 -1.68 -4.74
C VAL A 168 16.98 -0.41 -3.89
#